data_ffba1bd92d9e6a3a904b84530e8d6ceb
#
_entry.id   ffba1bd92d9e6a3a904b84530e8d6ceb
#
_cell.length_a   1.000
_cell.length_b   1.000
_cell.length_c   1.000
_cell.angle_alpha   90.00
_cell.angle_beta   90.00
_cell.angle_gamma   90.00
#
_symmetry.space_group_name_H-M   'P 1'
#
loop_
_entity.id
_entity.type
_entity.pdbx_description
1 polymer ?
#
loop_
_entity_poly.entity_id
_entity_poly.type
_entity_poly.pdbx_seq_one_letter_code
_entity_poly.pdbx_strand_id
1 'polypeptide(L)'
;MHWVDRGSEPNRLAAVRSGYTPRWVEHYRNGTGSRPTDAHWRRFRGDLARVFSGLCAYCEESCLGVVDHFRPKSKFPELVYDWSNWVFACHRGCNTAKGEKWPPGGYVDPCAKSRSARPENFFDFDTGTGAIRPKDGLSPARRKKALQMRDDLDLNARHHLIKRSAWVRALERNLSADDSSATEFLLWVIDR
;
A
#
# COMPACT_ATOMS: atom_id res chain seq x y z
N MET A 1 6.63 -1.88 6.38
CA MET A 1 5.32 -1.28 5.97
C MET A 1 4.73 -0.57 7.17
N HIS A 2 4.55 0.75 7.05
CA HIS A 2 4.02 1.61 8.10
C HIS A 2 2.54 1.87 7.91
N TRP A 3 1.89 2.20 9.00
CA TRP A 3 0.53 2.69 8.97
C TRP A 3 0.49 4.13 8.46
N VAL A 4 -0.51 4.43 7.64
CA VAL A 4 -0.74 5.78 7.09
C VAL A 4 -2.17 6.21 7.42
N ASP A 5 -2.31 7.39 8.02
CA ASP A 5 -3.62 8.04 8.12
C ASP A 5 -4.01 8.60 6.75
N ARG A 6 -5.05 8.00 6.18
CA ARG A 6 -5.54 8.44 4.86
C ARG A 6 -6.21 9.82 4.91
N GLY A 7 -6.59 10.27 6.10
CA GLY A 7 -7.32 11.53 6.26
C GLY A 7 -8.70 11.54 5.59
N SER A 8 -9.23 12.74 5.45
CA SER A 8 -10.53 12.98 4.82
C SER A 8 -10.46 12.87 3.31
N GLU A 9 -11.56 12.38 2.72
CA GLU A 9 -11.66 12.35 1.26
C GLU A 9 -11.73 13.76 0.65
N PRO A 10 -11.17 13.97 -0.54
CA PRO A 10 -11.31 15.23 -1.26
C PRO A 10 -12.78 15.51 -1.60
N ASN A 11 -13.27 16.73 -1.34
CA ASN A 11 -14.69 17.12 -1.55
C ASN A 11 -15.21 16.79 -2.96
N ARG A 12 -14.35 16.89 -3.99
CA ARG A 12 -14.73 16.58 -5.38
C ARG A 12 -14.97 15.09 -5.65
N LEU A 13 -14.63 14.20 -4.72
CA LEU A 13 -14.80 12.75 -4.92
C LEU A 13 -16.26 12.32 -4.81
N ALA A 14 -17.06 12.95 -3.99
CA ALA A 14 -18.47 12.61 -3.79
C ALA A 14 -19.26 12.63 -5.12
N ALA A 15 -19.08 13.66 -5.93
CA ALA A 15 -19.74 13.78 -7.24
C ALA A 15 -19.29 12.68 -8.22
N VAL A 16 -17.98 12.32 -8.21
CA VAL A 16 -17.46 11.23 -9.04
C VAL A 16 -18.05 9.89 -8.59
N ARG A 17 -18.11 9.65 -7.29
CA ARG A 17 -18.68 8.42 -6.71
C ARG A 17 -20.13 8.24 -7.14
N SER A 18 -20.98 9.23 -6.93
CA SER A 18 -22.40 9.14 -7.28
C SER A 18 -22.65 8.96 -8.78
N GLY A 19 -21.86 9.62 -9.62
CA GLY A 19 -22.03 9.57 -11.08
C GLY A 19 -21.52 8.30 -11.74
N TYR A 20 -20.48 7.65 -11.18
CA TYR A 20 -19.75 6.58 -11.91
C TYR A 20 -19.77 5.21 -11.22
N THR A 21 -19.91 5.11 -9.90
CA THR A 21 -19.98 3.80 -9.22
C THR A 21 -21.07 2.88 -9.77
N PRO A 22 -22.31 3.36 -10.07
CA PRO A 22 -23.39 2.48 -10.55
C PRO A 22 -23.00 1.65 -11.77
N ARG A 23 -22.27 2.23 -12.74
CA ARG A 23 -21.82 1.51 -13.95
C ARG A 23 -20.88 0.35 -13.65
N TRP A 24 -19.99 0.52 -12.64
CA TRP A 24 -19.07 -0.53 -12.22
C TRP A 24 -19.81 -1.66 -11.51
N VAL A 25 -20.79 -1.32 -10.67
CA VAL A 25 -21.67 -2.30 -10.01
C VAL A 25 -22.49 -3.05 -11.04
N GLU A 26 -23.11 -2.35 -12.00
CA GLU A 26 -23.89 -2.94 -13.06
C GLU A 26 -23.07 -3.98 -13.85
N HIS A 27 -21.86 -3.62 -14.26
CA HIS A 27 -21.01 -4.53 -15.03
C HIS A 27 -20.53 -5.74 -14.20
N TYR A 28 -19.96 -5.50 -13.00
CA TYR A 28 -19.27 -6.58 -12.26
C TYR A 28 -20.16 -7.37 -11.29
N ARG A 29 -21.29 -6.80 -10.82
CA ARG A 29 -22.24 -7.51 -9.95
C ARG A 29 -23.40 -8.10 -10.71
N ASN A 30 -23.99 -7.30 -11.61
CA ASN A 30 -25.20 -7.69 -12.30
C ASN A 30 -24.93 -8.40 -13.62
N GLY A 31 -23.70 -8.36 -14.12
CA GLY A 31 -23.32 -8.95 -15.42
C GLY A 31 -23.96 -8.24 -16.61
N THR A 32 -24.40 -6.99 -16.44
CA THR A 32 -25.07 -6.18 -17.46
C THR A 32 -24.25 -4.93 -17.78
N GLY A 33 -24.55 -4.29 -18.91
CA GLY A 33 -23.80 -3.13 -19.37
C GLY A 33 -22.40 -3.43 -19.88
N SER A 34 -21.81 -2.48 -20.59
CA SER A 34 -20.43 -2.57 -21.07
C SER A 34 -19.43 -2.31 -19.94
N ARG A 35 -18.25 -2.93 -20.01
CA ARG A 35 -17.17 -2.67 -19.06
C ARG A 35 -16.82 -1.17 -19.05
N PRO A 36 -16.90 -0.50 -17.89
CA PRO A 36 -16.51 0.91 -17.82
C PRO A 36 -15.03 1.10 -18.14
N THR A 37 -14.74 2.09 -18.96
CA THR A 37 -13.36 2.46 -19.35
C THR A 37 -12.85 3.68 -18.62
N ASP A 38 -13.77 4.41 -17.95
CA ASP A 38 -13.44 5.64 -17.23
C ASP A 38 -12.59 5.34 -15.99
N ALA A 39 -11.47 6.01 -15.92
CA ALA A 39 -10.52 5.90 -14.82
C ALA A 39 -10.44 7.23 -14.06
N HIS A 40 -11.60 7.76 -13.63
CA HIS A 40 -11.67 9.07 -12.96
C HIS A 40 -10.87 9.13 -11.66
N TRP A 41 -10.59 7.99 -11.00
CA TRP A 41 -9.68 7.92 -9.83
C TRP A 41 -8.28 8.46 -10.13
N ARG A 42 -7.81 8.44 -11.40
CA ARG A 42 -6.50 8.98 -11.79
C ARG A 42 -6.32 10.45 -11.43
N ARG A 43 -7.40 11.23 -11.41
CA ARG A 43 -7.41 12.66 -11.04
C ARG A 43 -7.04 12.89 -9.57
N PHE A 44 -7.15 11.86 -8.73
CA PHE A 44 -6.87 11.89 -7.30
C PHE A 44 -5.49 11.33 -6.96
N ARG A 45 -4.69 10.98 -7.97
CA ARG A 45 -3.33 10.47 -7.77
C ARG A 45 -2.47 11.43 -6.95
N GLY A 46 -2.55 12.74 -7.21
CA GLY A 46 -1.79 13.75 -6.48
C GLY A 46 -2.21 13.89 -5.01
N ASP A 47 -3.51 13.69 -4.72
CA ASP A 47 -3.99 13.69 -3.33
C ASP A 47 -3.43 12.50 -2.54
N LEU A 48 -3.48 11.31 -3.14
CA LEU A 48 -2.89 10.11 -2.53
C LEU A 48 -1.36 10.23 -2.41
N ALA A 49 -0.66 10.75 -3.42
CA ALA A 49 0.78 10.96 -3.35
C ALA A 49 1.17 11.83 -2.15
N ARG A 50 0.39 12.87 -1.84
CA ARG A 50 0.60 13.69 -0.63
C ARG A 50 0.35 12.92 0.66
N VAL A 51 -0.74 12.17 0.74
CA VAL A 51 -1.08 11.34 1.91
C VAL A 51 0.01 10.31 2.20
N PHE A 52 0.55 9.68 1.18
CA PHE A 52 1.59 8.66 1.30
C PHE A 52 3.02 9.21 1.17
N SER A 53 3.21 10.54 1.21
CA SER A 53 4.53 11.20 1.06
C SER A 53 5.32 10.76 -0.18
N GLY A 54 4.63 10.42 -1.26
CA GLY A 54 5.23 9.90 -2.50
C GLY A 54 5.75 8.47 -2.41
N LEU A 55 5.50 7.77 -1.29
CA LEU A 55 5.94 6.40 -1.06
C LEU A 55 4.84 5.40 -1.42
N CYS A 56 5.23 4.26 -1.95
CA CYS A 56 4.31 3.15 -2.18
C CYS A 56 3.77 2.60 -0.86
N ALA A 57 2.46 2.51 -0.70
CA ALA A 57 1.79 1.98 0.49
C ALA A 57 2.22 0.55 0.88
N TYR A 58 2.83 -0.18 -0.03
CA TYR A 58 3.19 -1.58 0.16
C TYR A 58 4.69 -1.80 0.38
N CYS A 59 5.54 -1.35 -0.55
CA CYS A 59 6.98 -1.55 -0.47
C CYS A 59 7.74 -0.36 0.13
N GLU A 60 7.07 0.79 0.32
CA GLU A 60 7.61 2.04 0.87
C GLU A 60 8.70 2.70 0.02
N GLU A 61 8.88 2.23 -1.19
CA GLU A 61 9.79 2.89 -2.12
C GLU A 61 9.16 4.16 -2.70
N SER A 62 9.98 5.20 -2.86
CA SER A 62 9.59 6.38 -3.63
C SER A 62 9.30 6.01 -5.07
N CYS A 63 8.17 6.47 -5.59
CA CYS A 63 7.73 6.09 -6.93
C CYS A 63 6.82 7.12 -7.59
N LEU A 64 6.79 7.09 -8.92
CA LEU A 64 5.72 7.72 -9.70
C LEU A 64 4.48 6.83 -9.69
N GLY A 65 3.90 6.64 -8.48
CA GLY A 65 2.84 5.69 -8.25
C GLY A 65 1.51 6.00 -8.93
N VAL A 66 0.58 5.10 -8.75
CA VAL A 66 -0.80 5.18 -9.26
C VAL A 66 -1.79 5.00 -8.10
N VAL A 67 -3.06 5.31 -8.36
CA VAL A 67 -4.16 4.91 -7.48
C VAL A 67 -4.36 3.40 -7.62
N ASP A 68 -4.07 2.64 -6.57
CA ASP A 68 -4.44 1.24 -6.47
C ASP A 68 -5.73 1.08 -5.66
N HIS A 69 -6.61 0.22 -6.14
CA HIS A 69 -7.78 -0.22 -5.39
C HIS A 69 -7.36 -1.33 -4.44
N PHE A 70 -7.24 -1.03 -3.14
CA PHE A 70 -6.82 -2.00 -2.12
C PHE A 70 -7.64 -3.28 -2.22
N ARG A 71 -8.95 -3.17 -2.25
CA ARG A 71 -9.88 -4.23 -2.66
C ARG A 71 -10.14 -4.09 -4.16
N PRO A 72 -9.83 -5.10 -4.97
CA PRO A 72 -9.93 -5.01 -6.43
C PRO A 72 -11.34 -4.63 -6.89
N LYS A 73 -11.43 -3.67 -7.81
CA LYS A 73 -12.70 -3.16 -8.33
C LYS A 73 -13.56 -4.21 -9.06
N SER A 74 -12.95 -5.25 -9.61
CA SER A 74 -13.68 -6.37 -10.21
C SER A 74 -14.42 -7.23 -9.18
N LYS A 75 -13.91 -7.28 -7.95
CA LYS A 75 -14.52 -8.03 -6.84
C LYS A 75 -15.35 -7.15 -5.92
N PHE A 76 -15.05 -5.85 -5.86
CA PHE A 76 -15.70 -4.87 -5.00
C PHE A 76 -16.02 -3.59 -5.80
N PRO A 77 -16.87 -3.68 -6.83
CA PRO A 77 -17.16 -2.55 -7.72
C PRO A 77 -17.83 -1.37 -7.00
N GLU A 78 -18.54 -1.62 -5.91
CA GLU A 78 -19.13 -0.60 -5.04
C GLU A 78 -18.06 0.31 -4.40
N LEU A 79 -16.82 -0.15 -4.26
CA LEU A 79 -15.72 0.58 -3.66
C LEU A 79 -14.80 1.25 -4.69
N VAL A 80 -15.17 1.24 -5.97
CA VAL A 80 -14.30 1.75 -7.06
C VAL A 80 -13.96 3.23 -6.88
N TYR A 81 -14.88 4.03 -6.34
CA TYR A 81 -14.68 5.45 -6.03
C TYR A 81 -14.79 5.74 -4.52
N ASP A 82 -14.40 4.79 -3.70
CA ASP A 82 -14.31 4.97 -2.27
C ASP A 82 -12.89 5.34 -1.86
N TRP A 83 -12.72 6.51 -1.23
CA TRP A 83 -11.44 7.00 -0.72
C TRP A 83 -10.79 6.01 0.25
N SER A 84 -11.60 5.37 1.08
CA SER A 84 -11.13 4.37 2.03
C SER A 84 -10.57 3.10 1.37
N ASN A 85 -10.84 2.90 0.08
CA ASN A 85 -10.35 1.77 -0.70
C ASN A 85 -9.14 2.10 -1.57
N TRP A 86 -8.65 3.34 -1.56
CA TRP A 86 -7.53 3.74 -2.41
C TRP A 86 -6.24 3.85 -1.63
N VAL A 87 -5.16 3.42 -2.26
CA VAL A 87 -3.79 3.60 -1.77
C VAL A 87 -2.88 4.05 -2.92
N PHE A 88 -1.78 4.71 -2.58
CA PHE A 88 -0.76 5.07 -3.55
C PHE A 88 0.23 3.91 -3.70
N ALA A 89 0.41 3.39 -4.90
CA ALA A 89 1.26 2.22 -5.14
C ALA A 89 2.12 2.35 -6.39
N CYS A 90 3.31 1.77 -6.37
CA CYS A 90 4.19 1.70 -7.53
C CYS A 90 3.54 0.88 -8.65
N HIS A 91 3.45 1.48 -9.87
CA HIS A 91 2.71 0.89 -10.98
C HIS A 91 3.32 -0.44 -11.44
N ARG A 92 4.61 -0.44 -11.78
CA ARG A 92 5.33 -1.62 -12.32
C ARG A 92 5.85 -2.59 -11.26
N GLY A 93 5.51 -2.36 -9.99
CA GLY A 93 5.85 -3.23 -8.87
C GLY A 93 4.59 -3.77 -8.21
N CYS A 94 4.35 -3.36 -6.96
CA CYS A 94 3.29 -3.91 -6.11
C CYS A 94 1.88 -3.84 -6.71
N ASN A 95 1.52 -2.76 -7.44
CA ASN A 95 0.21 -2.67 -8.08
C ASN A 95 0.04 -3.74 -9.18
N THR A 96 1.06 -3.95 -10.02
CA THR A 96 1.02 -5.00 -11.06
C THR A 96 1.07 -6.39 -10.45
N ALA A 97 1.92 -6.63 -9.46
CA ALA A 97 2.03 -7.91 -8.78
C ALA A 97 0.72 -8.30 -8.08
N LYS A 98 0.09 -7.34 -7.40
CA LYS A 98 -1.22 -7.53 -6.77
C LYS A 98 -2.31 -7.79 -7.79
N GLY A 99 -2.42 -6.96 -8.83
CA GLY A 99 -3.46 -7.07 -9.83
C GLY A 99 -4.86 -7.17 -9.23
N GLU A 100 -5.60 -8.21 -9.59
CA GLU A 100 -6.94 -8.51 -9.05
C GLU A 100 -6.93 -9.61 -7.97
N LYS A 101 -5.75 -9.94 -7.42
CA LYS A 101 -5.63 -10.89 -6.32
C LYS A 101 -6.30 -10.34 -5.07
N TRP A 102 -7.07 -11.17 -4.42
CA TRP A 102 -7.70 -10.88 -3.13
C TRP A 102 -8.00 -12.19 -2.42
N PRO A 103 -7.15 -12.62 -1.49
CA PRO A 103 -7.32 -13.88 -0.78
C PRO A 103 -8.49 -13.82 0.21
N PRO A 104 -9.02 -14.97 0.64
CA PRO A 104 -9.94 -15.01 1.76
C PRO A 104 -9.34 -14.32 3.00
N GLY A 105 -10.08 -13.38 3.61
CA GLY A 105 -9.57 -12.55 4.71
C GLY A 105 -8.79 -11.30 4.28
N GLY A 106 -8.53 -11.11 2.98
CA GLY A 106 -7.89 -9.94 2.41
C GLY A 106 -6.43 -9.76 2.82
N TYR A 107 -5.87 -8.58 2.51
CA TYR A 107 -4.51 -8.17 2.88
C TYR A 107 -4.49 -7.35 4.17
N VAL A 108 -3.29 -7.12 4.71
CA VAL A 108 -3.06 -6.15 5.79
C VAL A 108 -3.25 -4.75 5.20
N ASP A 109 -4.19 -3.99 5.77
CA ASP A 109 -4.52 -2.64 5.28
C ASP A 109 -3.47 -1.63 5.77
N PRO A 110 -2.77 -0.94 4.86
CA PRO A 110 -1.83 0.13 5.24
C PRO A 110 -2.48 1.28 6.02
N CYS A 111 -3.80 1.43 5.89
CA CYS A 111 -4.58 2.49 6.55
C CYS A 111 -5.59 1.93 7.56
N ALA A 112 -5.29 0.80 8.17
CA ALA A 112 -6.18 0.16 9.13
C ALA A 112 -6.57 1.10 10.28
N LYS A 113 -7.87 1.25 10.54
CA LYS A 113 -8.38 2.10 11.63
C LYS A 113 -8.03 1.54 13.01
N SER A 114 -8.14 0.22 13.17
CA SER A 114 -7.78 -0.45 14.42
C SER A 114 -6.26 -0.53 14.59
N ARG A 115 -5.75 -0.08 15.72
CA ARG A 115 -4.31 -0.14 16.04
C ARG A 115 -3.76 -1.57 15.90
N SER A 116 -4.49 -2.59 16.36
CA SER A 116 -4.06 -3.99 16.27
C SER A 116 -4.01 -4.54 14.85
N ALA A 117 -4.69 -3.89 13.88
CA ALA A 117 -4.71 -4.27 12.47
C ALA A 117 -3.68 -3.54 11.61
N ARG A 118 -2.89 -2.64 12.19
CA ARG A 118 -1.88 -1.86 11.46
C ARG A 118 -0.72 -2.74 11.01
N PRO A 119 -0.05 -2.38 9.89
CA PRO A 119 1.02 -3.17 9.28
C PRO A 119 2.16 -3.54 10.22
N GLU A 120 2.59 -2.60 11.07
CA GLU A 120 3.66 -2.79 12.04
C GLU A 120 3.39 -3.90 13.07
N ASN A 121 2.14 -4.35 13.19
CA ASN A 121 1.76 -5.50 14.02
C ASN A 121 1.74 -6.83 13.24
N PHE A 122 2.11 -6.82 11.97
CA PHE A 122 2.14 -8.01 11.12
C PHE A 122 3.52 -8.31 10.57
N PHE A 123 4.33 -7.28 10.35
CA PHE A 123 5.59 -7.42 9.64
C PHE A 123 6.78 -6.95 10.48
N ASP A 124 7.85 -7.70 10.37
CA ASP A 124 9.18 -7.33 10.77
C ASP A 124 10.06 -7.12 9.55
N PHE A 125 11.14 -6.38 9.75
CA PHE A 125 12.15 -6.10 8.76
C PHE A 125 13.46 -6.76 9.16
N ASP A 126 14.01 -7.58 8.26
CA ASP A 126 15.32 -8.20 8.44
C ASP A 126 16.41 -7.25 7.89
N THR A 127 17.15 -6.63 8.78
CA THR A 127 18.19 -5.65 8.42
C THR A 127 19.35 -6.27 7.64
N GLY A 128 19.66 -7.54 7.87
CA GLY A 128 20.77 -8.24 7.18
C GLY A 128 20.45 -8.51 5.71
N THR A 129 19.20 -8.87 5.41
CA THR A 129 18.78 -9.29 4.07
C THR A 129 17.91 -8.28 3.34
N GLY A 130 17.35 -7.30 4.05
CA GLY A 130 16.33 -6.39 3.52
C GLY A 130 14.94 -7.03 3.37
N ALA A 131 14.73 -8.22 3.92
CA ALA A 131 13.48 -8.95 3.75
C ALA A 131 12.40 -8.48 4.74
N ILE A 132 11.15 -8.41 4.25
CA ILE A 132 9.96 -8.28 5.09
C ILE A 132 9.50 -9.69 5.45
N ARG A 133 9.26 -9.94 6.72
CA ARG A 133 8.78 -11.22 7.24
C ARG A 133 7.63 -11.03 8.22
N PRO A 134 6.74 -12.02 8.39
CA PRO A 134 5.74 -11.96 9.45
C PRO A 134 6.41 -11.87 10.81
N LYS A 135 5.86 -11.04 11.69
CA LYS A 135 6.28 -10.97 13.09
C LYS A 135 6.19 -12.33 13.79
N ASP A 136 7.08 -12.52 14.74
CA ASP A 136 6.97 -13.65 15.65
C ASP A 136 5.75 -13.48 16.58
N GLY A 137 5.19 -14.58 17.07
CA GLY A 137 4.02 -14.58 17.96
C GLY A 137 2.68 -14.28 17.27
N LEU A 138 2.63 -14.11 15.95
CA LEU A 138 1.34 -13.99 15.25
C LEU A 138 0.53 -15.28 15.33
N SER A 139 -0.80 -15.13 15.50
CA SER A 139 -1.70 -16.27 15.32
C SER A 139 -1.58 -16.85 13.89
N PRO A 140 -1.89 -18.15 13.69
CA PRO A 140 -1.78 -18.79 12.38
C PRO A 140 -2.51 -18.02 11.26
N ALA A 141 -3.70 -17.49 11.55
CA ALA A 141 -4.48 -16.72 10.59
C ALA A 141 -3.79 -15.39 10.21
N ARG A 142 -3.24 -14.67 11.19
CA ARG A 142 -2.52 -13.42 10.95
C ARG A 142 -1.21 -13.68 10.21
N ARG A 143 -0.48 -14.73 10.57
CA ARG A 143 0.75 -15.12 9.88
C ARG A 143 0.48 -15.50 8.42
N LYS A 144 -0.58 -16.30 8.17
CA LYS A 144 -1.01 -16.63 6.80
C LYS A 144 -1.33 -15.37 5.98
N LYS A 145 -2.06 -14.42 6.56
CA LYS A 145 -2.40 -13.15 5.92
C LYS A 145 -1.16 -12.34 5.55
N ALA A 146 -0.19 -12.24 6.44
CA ALA A 146 1.06 -11.53 6.20
C ALA A 146 1.90 -12.20 5.09
N LEU A 147 2.06 -13.53 5.14
CA LEU A 147 2.75 -14.31 4.12
C LEU A 147 2.08 -14.13 2.75
N GLN A 148 0.77 -14.30 2.69
CA GLN A 148 0.01 -14.16 1.45
C GLN A 148 0.18 -12.76 0.83
N MET A 149 0.13 -11.70 1.64
CA MET A 149 0.34 -10.34 1.14
C MET A 149 1.77 -10.14 0.65
N ARG A 150 2.77 -10.60 1.41
CA ARG A 150 4.19 -10.52 1.00
C ARG A 150 4.42 -11.15 -0.36
N ASP A 151 3.86 -12.34 -0.57
CA ASP A 151 4.09 -13.15 -1.76
C ASP A 151 3.26 -12.63 -2.96
N ASP A 152 1.99 -12.31 -2.76
CA ASP A 152 1.12 -11.79 -3.83
C ASP A 152 1.56 -10.43 -4.38
N LEU A 153 2.17 -9.59 -3.54
CA LEU A 153 2.65 -8.26 -3.90
C LEU A 153 4.15 -8.22 -4.22
N ASP A 154 4.83 -9.37 -4.25
CA ASP A 154 6.28 -9.50 -4.50
C ASP A 154 7.14 -8.62 -3.58
N LEU A 155 6.73 -8.44 -2.30
CA LEU A 155 7.40 -7.52 -1.38
C LEU A 155 8.86 -7.89 -1.09
N ASN A 156 9.26 -9.11 -1.36
CA ASN A 156 10.64 -9.60 -1.26
C ASN A 156 11.28 -9.89 -2.64
N ALA A 157 10.76 -9.29 -3.71
CA ALA A 157 11.43 -9.35 -5.01
C ALA A 157 12.86 -8.82 -4.89
N ARG A 158 13.78 -9.39 -5.69
CA ARG A 158 15.23 -9.11 -5.61
C ARG A 158 15.57 -7.62 -5.58
N HIS A 159 14.90 -6.81 -6.39
CA HIS A 159 15.15 -5.37 -6.43
C HIS A 159 14.76 -4.66 -5.12
N HIS A 160 13.69 -5.10 -4.45
CA HIS A 160 13.29 -4.60 -3.13
C HIS A 160 14.31 -4.96 -2.05
N LEU A 161 14.79 -6.21 -2.04
CA LEU A 161 15.83 -6.66 -1.11
C LEU A 161 17.12 -5.85 -1.26
N ILE A 162 17.59 -5.66 -2.50
CA ILE A 162 18.80 -4.89 -2.80
C ILE A 162 18.67 -3.45 -2.31
N LYS A 163 17.56 -2.78 -2.61
CA LYS A 163 17.33 -1.39 -2.20
C LYS A 163 17.27 -1.25 -0.67
N ARG A 164 16.50 -2.09 0.01
CA ARG A 164 16.40 -2.05 1.47
C ARG A 164 17.72 -2.34 2.14
N SER A 165 18.48 -3.35 1.68
CA SER A 165 19.82 -3.64 2.21
C SER A 165 20.78 -2.48 1.96
N ALA A 166 20.67 -1.76 0.83
CA ALA A 166 21.48 -0.59 0.57
C ALA A 166 21.14 0.57 1.53
N TRP A 167 19.86 0.78 1.83
CA TRP A 167 19.40 1.76 2.81
C TRP A 167 19.92 1.43 4.22
N VAL A 168 19.80 0.18 4.67
CA VAL A 168 20.33 -0.25 5.98
C VAL A 168 21.82 0.01 6.08
N ARG A 169 22.59 -0.38 5.08
CA ARG A 169 24.04 -0.13 5.06
C ARG A 169 24.39 1.35 5.03
N ALA A 170 23.59 2.19 4.36
CA ALA A 170 23.79 3.62 4.37
C ALA A 170 23.51 4.21 5.75
N LEU A 171 22.44 3.75 6.40
CA LEU A 171 22.06 4.12 7.77
C LEU A 171 23.15 3.74 8.78
N GLU A 172 23.63 2.50 8.76
CA GLU A 172 24.69 2.01 9.64
C GLU A 172 25.98 2.84 9.50
N ARG A 173 26.38 3.17 8.27
CA ARG A 173 27.55 4.03 8.02
C ARG A 173 27.37 5.44 8.59
N ASN A 174 26.19 6.03 8.42
CA ASN A 174 25.93 7.37 8.91
C ASN A 174 25.84 7.43 10.45
N LEU A 175 25.23 6.43 11.08
CA LEU A 175 25.20 6.31 12.54
C LEU A 175 26.59 6.10 13.14
N SER A 176 27.51 5.42 12.42
CA SER A 176 28.89 5.23 12.88
C SER A 176 29.81 6.43 12.65
N ALA A 177 29.42 7.38 11.79
CA ALA A 177 30.20 8.54 11.43
C ALA A 177 30.02 9.76 12.37
N ASP A 178 29.24 9.62 13.43
CA ASP A 178 28.94 10.68 14.42
C ASP A 178 28.39 12.00 13.78
N ASP A 179 27.73 11.87 12.63
CA ASP A 179 27.14 13.00 11.90
C ASP A 179 25.71 13.24 12.39
N SER A 180 25.55 14.27 13.24
CA SER A 180 24.25 14.65 13.83
C SER A 180 23.17 14.96 12.78
N SER A 181 23.56 15.51 11.63
CA SER A 181 22.60 15.86 10.54
C SER A 181 22.04 14.62 9.86
N ALA A 182 22.84 13.59 9.68
CA ALA A 182 22.40 12.31 9.16
C ALA A 182 21.48 11.57 10.15
N THR A 183 21.76 11.68 11.45
CA THR A 183 20.94 11.09 12.51
C THR A 183 19.57 11.76 12.58
N GLU A 184 19.47 13.09 12.48
CA GLU A 184 18.18 13.81 12.42
C GLU A 184 17.34 13.43 11.20
N PHE A 185 17.95 13.33 10.02
CA PHE A 185 17.26 12.87 8.81
C PHE A 185 16.72 11.45 8.96
N LEU A 186 17.47 10.56 9.60
CA LEU A 186 17.09 9.16 9.80
C LEU A 186 16.01 9.00 10.87
N LEU A 187 16.06 9.74 11.96
CA LEU A 187 14.99 9.81 12.94
C LEU A 187 13.71 10.33 12.30
N TRP A 188 13.80 11.35 11.45
CA TRP A 188 12.67 11.84 10.69
C TRP A 188 12.05 10.79 9.74
N VAL A 189 12.87 9.89 9.14
CA VAL A 189 12.38 8.79 8.29
C VAL A 189 11.73 7.67 9.11
N ILE A 190 12.17 7.44 10.35
CA ILE A 190 11.67 6.37 11.22
C ILE A 190 10.39 6.79 11.97
N ASP A 191 10.24 8.08 12.28
CA ASP A 191 9.09 8.64 13.02
C ASP A 191 7.87 8.95 12.12
N ARG A 192 7.95 8.71 10.82
CA ARG A 192 6.84 8.88 9.87
C ARG A 192 6.22 7.56 9.46
#